data_19cb69aba4cbe0ed7c234305402a96b4
#
_entry.id   19cb69aba4cbe0ed7c234305402a96b4
#
_cell.length_a   1.000
_cell.length_b   1.000
_cell.length_c   1.000
_cell.angle_alpha   90.00
_cell.angle_beta   90.00
_cell.angle_gamma   90.00
#
_symmetry.space_group_name_H-M   'P 1'
#
loop_
_entity.id
_entity.type
_entity.pdbx_description
1 polymer ?
#
loop_
_entity_poly.entity_id
_entity_poly.type
_entity_poly.pdbx_seq_one_letter_code
_entity_poly.pdbx_strand_id
1 'polypeptide(L)'
;MEKAEYTEWVPAGALVKGSFLMVTSIIVLVTIAVFLFSKELLVEDIFGVAFAWVILSVLLFIFWNYRGLRIQIMDDRLSLNYGLFDKKSFLLKEIASCKKTKALGRYLGVGVRFGLDGSMAYTTSFANAVEVTPKVGRTFVFSSKNPDLICELIATSIR
;
A
#
# COMPACT_ATOMS: atom_id res chain seq x y z
N MET A 1 17.06 1.80 -22.87
CA MET A 1 16.55 1.55 -21.50
C MET A 1 16.76 2.83 -20.71
N GLU A 2 15.69 3.55 -20.40
CA GLU A 2 15.76 4.74 -19.54
C GLU A 2 16.26 4.31 -18.15
N LYS A 3 17.31 4.94 -17.68
CA LYS A 3 17.93 4.65 -16.39
C LYS A 3 17.15 5.44 -15.33
N ALA A 4 16.55 4.75 -14.34
CA ALA A 4 15.91 5.43 -13.25
C ALA A 4 16.97 6.19 -12.43
N GLU A 5 16.78 7.48 -12.25
CA GLU A 5 17.63 8.34 -11.43
C GLU A 5 17.48 8.00 -9.94
N TYR A 6 16.26 7.67 -9.53
CA TYR A 6 15.96 7.26 -8.18
C TYR A 6 14.96 6.11 -8.14
N THR A 7 15.19 5.13 -7.26
CA THR A 7 14.25 4.03 -7.02
C THR A 7 14.16 3.76 -5.52
N GLU A 8 12.94 3.72 -5.00
CA GLU A 8 12.67 3.42 -3.60
C GLU A 8 11.61 2.32 -3.49
N TRP A 9 11.81 1.38 -2.55
CA TRP A 9 10.80 0.42 -2.13
C TRP A 9 10.34 0.71 -0.70
N VAL A 10 9.05 1.02 -0.55
CA VAL A 10 8.42 1.29 0.74
C VAL A 10 7.53 0.11 1.12
N PRO A 11 7.99 -0.78 2.01
CA PRO A 11 7.21 -1.96 2.40
C PRO A 11 5.97 -1.58 3.22
N ALA A 12 5.00 -2.50 3.28
CA ALA A 12 3.87 -2.38 4.19
C ALA A 12 4.33 -2.21 5.64
N GLY A 13 3.68 -1.32 6.37
CA GLY A 13 4.02 -0.99 7.75
C GLY A 13 3.83 -2.16 8.73
N ALA A 14 4.44 -2.04 9.92
CA ALA A 14 4.39 -3.08 10.94
C ALA A 14 2.97 -3.42 11.40
N LEU A 15 2.09 -2.41 11.52
CA LEU A 15 0.69 -2.62 11.89
C LEU A 15 -0.05 -3.50 10.86
N VAL A 16 0.17 -3.27 9.56
CA VAL A 16 -0.45 -4.09 8.49
C VAL A 16 0.05 -5.53 8.55
N LYS A 17 1.35 -5.71 8.74
CA LYS A 17 1.94 -7.04 8.86
C LYS A 17 1.46 -7.76 10.12
N GLY A 18 1.38 -7.05 11.25
CA GLY A 18 0.94 -7.59 12.53
C GLY A 18 -0.53 -8.00 12.52
N SER A 19 -1.42 -7.16 11.98
CA SER A 19 -2.84 -7.51 11.86
C SER A 19 -3.06 -8.71 10.95
N PHE A 20 -2.31 -8.78 9.86
CA PHE A 20 -2.37 -9.92 8.94
C PHE A 20 -1.89 -11.23 9.62
N LEU A 21 -0.75 -11.18 10.32
CA LEU A 21 -0.24 -12.32 11.08
C LEU A 21 -1.24 -12.79 12.14
N MET A 22 -1.86 -11.85 12.86
CA MET A 22 -2.87 -12.14 13.87
C MET A 22 -4.08 -12.89 13.29
N VAL A 23 -4.65 -12.38 12.19
CA VAL A 23 -5.79 -13.02 11.52
C VAL A 23 -5.43 -14.43 11.04
N THR A 24 -4.26 -14.58 10.40
CA THR A 24 -3.76 -15.89 9.94
C THR A 24 -3.63 -16.86 11.12
N SER A 25 -3.03 -16.41 12.23
CA SER A 25 -2.86 -17.26 13.42
C SER A 25 -4.20 -17.69 14.01
N ILE A 26 -5.19 -16.80 14.09
CA ILE A 26 -6.53 -17.14 14.56
C ILE A 26 -7.17 -18.22 13.69
N ILE A 27 -7.15 -18.08 12.38
CA ILE A 27 -7.74 -19.07 11.45
C ILE A 27 -7.06 -20.44 11.62
N VAL A 28 -5.74 -20.46 11.70
CA VAL A 28 -4.98 -21.71 11.92
C VAL A 28 -5.35 -22.34 13.26
N LEU A 29 -5.39 -21.58 14.36
CA LEU A 29 -5.74 -22.07 15.68
C LEU A 29 -7.18 -22.62 15.74
N VAL A 30 -8.14 -21.91 15.12
CA VAL A 30 -9.52 -22.38 15.03
C VAL A 30 -9.61 -23.68 14.23
N THR A 31 -8.89 -23.78 13.11
CA THR A 31 -8.83 -25.01 12.32
C THR A 31 -8.31 -26.18 13.16
N ILE A 32 -7.19 -25.98 13.86
CA ILE A 32 -6.61 -27.01 14.75
C ILE A 32 -7.61 -27.40 15.86
N ALA A 33 -8.26 -26.43 16.49
CA ALA A 33 -9.25 -26.67 17.52
C ALA A 33 -10.44 -27.51 17.03
N VAL A 34 -10.97 -27.21 15.84
CA VAL A 34 -12.04 -28.01 15.24
C VAL A 34 -11.59 -29.47 15.08
N PHE A 35 -10.41 -29.72 14.50
CA PHE A 35 -9.93 -31.09 14.29
C PHE A 35 -9.58 -31.85 15.57
N LEU A 36 -9.14 -31.16 16.63
CA LEU A 36 -8.76 -31.81 17.88
C LEU A 36 -9.94 -32.09 18.83
N PHE A 37 -10.95 -31.20 18.82
CA PHE A 37 -12.02 -31.22 19.81
C PHE A 37 -13.36 -31.71 19.27
N SER A 38 -13.59 -31.74 17.95
CA SER A 38 -14.79 -32.34 17.37
C SER A 38 -14.71 -33.87 17.50
N LYS A 39 -15.66 -34.45 18.23
CA LYS A 39 -15.77 -35.92 18.38
C LYS A 39 -16.13 -36.60 17.07
N GLU A 40 -16.97 -35.95 16.28
CA GLU A 40 -17.33 -36.35 14.91
C GLU A 40 -17.26 -35.09 14.05
N LEU A 41 -16.56 -35.19 12.94
CA LEU A 41 -16.50 -34.10 11.94
C LEU A 41 -17.81 -34.08 11.17
N LEU A 42 -18.66 -33.15 11.48
CA LEU A 42 -19.89 -32.92 10.71
C LEU A 42 -19.55 -32.21 9.39
N VAL A 43 -20.40 -32.43 8.39
CA VAL A 43 -20.25 -31.77 7.07
C VAL A 43 -20.20 -30.25 7.22
N GLU A 44 -20.93 -29.68 8.17
CA GLU A 44 -20.96 -28.26 8.49
C GLU A 44 -19.61 -27.74 8.99
N ASP A 45 -18.90 -28.52 9.83
CA ASP A 45 -17.56 -28.17 10.33
C ASP A 45 -16.56 -28.09 9.17
N ILE A 46 -16.62 -29.05 8.26
CA ILE A 46 -15.75 -29.10 7.10
C ILE A 46 -16.01 -27.89 6.17
N PHE A 47 -17.28 -27.54 5.93
CA PHE A 47 -17.63 -26.35 5.15
C PHE A 47 -17.17 -25.06 5.83
N GLY A 48 -17.32 -24.95 7.14
CA GLY A 48 -16.86 -23.79 7.92
C GLY A 48 -15.35 -23.59 7.80
N VAL A 49 -14.58 -24.67 7.97
CA VAL A 49 -13.11 -24.64 7.83
C VAL A 49 -12.72 -24.31 6.39
N ALA A 50 -13.32 -24.95 5.41
CA ALA A 50 -13.02 -24.70 3.99
C ALA A 50 -13.29 -23.23 3.63
N PHE A 51 -14.41 -22.66 4.07
CA PHE A 51 -14.76 -21.26 3.85
C PHE A 51 -13.75 -20.30 4.49
N ALA A 52 -13.30 -20.58 5.73
CA ALA A 52 -12.27 -19.80 6.40
C ALA A 52 -10.93 -19.80 5.64
N TRP A 53 -10.55 -20.94 5.06
CA TRP A 53 -9.33 -21.05 4.24
C TRP A 53 -9.45 -20.34 2.90
N VAL A 54 -10.64 -20.31 2.28
CA VAL A 54 -10.88 -19.50 1.09
C VAL A 54 -10.71 -18.01 1.40
N ILE A 55 -11.31 -17.53 2.51
CA ILE A 55 -11.12 -16.14 2.96
C ILE A 55 -9.64 -15.84 3.20
N LEU A 56 -8.93 -16.73 3.90
CA LEU A 56 -7.50 -16.56 4.16
C LEU A 56 -6.70 -16.47 2.85
N SER A 57 -7.01 -17.30 1.87
CA SER A 57 -6.34 -17.29 0.57
C SER A 57 -6.53 -15.95 -0.16
N VAL A 58 -7.74 -15.40 -0.14
CA VAL A 58 -8.05 -14.08 -0.70
C VAL A 58 -7.29 -12.97 0.04
N LEU A 59 -7.26 -13.01 1.38
CA LEU A 59 -6.53 -12.05 2.19
C LEU A 59 -5.01 -12.14 1.92
N LEU A 60 -4.46 -13.35 1.79
CA LEU A 60 -3.06 -13.57 1.43
C LEU A 60 -2.73 -12.97 0.07
N PHE A 61 -3.61 -13.16 -0.92
CA PHE A 61 -3.43 -12.59 -2.24
C PHE A 61 -3.44 -11.06 -2.20
N ILE A 62 -4.39 -10.46 -1.48
CA ILE A 62 -4.48 -9.00 -1.30
C ILE A 62 -3.21 -8.49 -0.59
N PHE A 63 -2.79 -9.14 0.49
CA PHE A 63 -1.58 -8.74 1.22
C PHE A 63 -0.33 -8.85 0.33
N TRP A 64 -0.19 -9.93 -0.42
CA TRP A 64 0.93 -10.13 -1.34
C TRP A 64 0.95 -9.05 -2.43
N ASN A 65 -0.21 -8.69 -2.96
CA ASN A 65 -0.32 -7.63 -3.97
C ASN A 65 0.07 -6.26 -3.41
N TYR A 66 -0.43 -5.90 -2.22
CA TYR A 66 -0.20 -4.58 -1.59
C TYR A 66 0.92 -4.57 -0.54
N ARG A 67 1.88 -5.51 -0.64
CA ARG A 67 2.98 -5.63 0.32
C ARG A 67 3.96 -4.46 0.33
N GLY A 68 3.89 -3.55 -0.64
CA GLY A 68 4.72 -2.37 -0.69
C GLY A 68 4.51 -1.52 -1.94
N LEU A 69 4.99 -0.30 -1.85
CA LEU A 69 4.95 0.71 -2.90
C LEU A 69 6.35 0.86 -3.51
N ARG A 70 6.44 0.78 -4.83
CA ARG A 70 7.66 1.11 -5.58
C ARG A 70 7.53 2.51 -6.16
N ILE A 71 8.49 3.37 -5.86
CA ILE A 71 8.62 4.72 -6.35
C ILE A 71 9.81 4.74 -7.30
N GLN A 72 9.64 5.32 -8.48
CA GLN A 72 10.72 5.49 -9.46
C GLN A 72 10.64 6.90 -10.04
N ILE A 73 11.76 7.61 -10.01
CA ILE A 73 11.91 8.90 -10.68
C ILE A 73 12.83 8.66 -11.87
N MET A 74 12.35 9.01 -13.03
CA MET A 74 13.07 8.99 -14.31
C MET A 74 13.25 10.43 -14.75
N ASP A 75 14.02 10.65 -15.81
CA ASP A 75 14.35 12.00 -16.31
C ASP A 75 13.13 12.93 -16.47
N ASP A 76 11.98 12.39 -16.89
CA ASP A 76 10.79 13.16 -17.20
C ASP A 76 9.56 12.84 -16.35
N ARG A 77 9.59 11.75 -15.56
CA ARG A 77 8.40 11.23 -14.87
C ARG A 77 8.64 10.62 -13.49
N LEU A 78 7.68 10.82 -12.63
CA LEU A 78 7.51 10.10 -11.36
C LEU A 78 6.54 8.94 -11.57
N SER A 79 6.98 7.69 -11.34
CA SER A 79 6.17 6.49 -11.44
C SER A 79 5.97 5.85 -10.07
N LEU A 80 4.72 5.56 -9.72
CA LEU A 80 4.29 4.95 -8.49
C LEU A 80 3.60 3.62 -8.83
N ASN A 81 4.16 2.50 -8.36
CA ASN A 81 3.59 1.18 -8.57
C ASN A 81 3.24 0.56 -7.21
N TYR A 82 1.94 0.40 -6.95
CA TYR A 82 1.43 -0.18 -5.73
C TYR A 82 0.72 -1.50 -6.04
N GLY A 83 1.44 -2.60 -5.90
CA GLY A 83 0.98 -3.92 -6.34
C GLY A 83 1.01 -4.10 -7.86
N LEU A 84 0.15 -5.00 -8.33
CA LEU A 84 0.04 -5.33 -9.75
C LEU A 84 -0.90 -4.39 -10.50
N PHE A 85 -1.94 -3.91 -9.83
CA PHE A 85 -3.06 -3.22 -10.46
C PHE A 85 -2.96 -1.70 -10.36
N ASP A 86 -2.43 -1.18 -9.25
CA ASP A 86 -2.41 0.25 -9.00
C ASP A 86 -1.08 0.87 -9.44
N LYS A 87 -1.14 1.52 -10.60
CA LYS A 87 0.00 2.24 -11.17
C LYS A 87 -0.41 3.68 -11.45
N LYS A 88 0.44 4.62 -11.06
CA LYS A 88 0.25 6.05 -11.35
C LYS A 88 1.57 6.66 -11.79
N SER A 89 1.51 7.49 -12.83
CA SER A 89 2.67 8.25 -13.29
C SER A 89 2.31 9.72 -13.46
N PHE A 90 3.26 10.59 -13.17
CA PHE A 90 3.17 12.02 -13.33
C PHE A 90 4.36 12.49 -14.15
N LEU A 91 4.16 13.34 -15.13
CA LEU A 91 5.24 14.05 -15.77
C LEU A 91 5.78 15.10 -14.78
N LEU A 92 7.10 15.14 -14.57
CA LEU A 92 7.70 16.07 -13.61
C LEU A 92 7.34 17.53 -13.91
N LYS A 93 7.31 17.91 -15.20
CA LYS A 93 6.90 19.25 -15.65
C LYS A 93 5.44 19.62 -15.33
N GLU A 94 4.58 18.65 -15.09
CA GLU A 94 3.17 18.85 -14.73
C GLU A 94 2.94 18.95 -13.22
N ILE A 95 3.97 18.73 -12.41
CA ILE A 95 3.90 18.88 -10.97
C ILE A 95 4.03 20.36 -10.63
N ALA A 96 3.03 20.90 -9.92
CA ALA A 96 3.03 22.27 -9.43
C ALA A 96 3.75 22.41 -8.10
N SER A 97 3.62 21.43 -7.21
CA SER A 97 4.30 21.46 -5.91
C SER A 97 4.53 20.05 -5.36
N CYS A 98 5.63 19.92 -4.59
CA CYS A 98 5.94 18.74 -3.79
C CYS A 98 6.13 19.16 -2.35
N LYS A 99 5.50 18.44 -1.41
CA LYS A 99 5.61 18.71 0.02
C LYS A 99 5.74 17.43 0.82
N LYS A 100 6.55 17.47 1.86
CA LYS A 100 6.56 16.44 2.89
C LYS A 100 5.29 16.54 3.73
N THR A 101 4.66 15.41 4.00
CA THR A 101 3.44 15.32 4.80
C THR A 101 3.44 14.05 5.64
N LYS A 102 2.39 13.85 6.43
CA LYS A 102 2.12 12.60 7.15
C LYS A 102 0.80 12.01 6.67
N ALA A 103 0.76 10.71 6.48
CA ALA A 103 -0.47 10.02 6.11
C ALA A 103 -1.47 9.92 7.29
N LEU A 104 -0.96 9.98 8.53
CA LEU A 104 -1.76 9.87 9.75
C LEU A 104 -2.79 11.00 9.86
N GLY A 105 -4.04 10.64 10.12
CA GLY A 105 -5.14 11.57 10.34
C GLY A 105 -5.81 12.11 9.06
N ARG A 106 -5.17 12.01 7.90
CA ARG A 106 -5.74 12.45 6.63
C ARG A 106 -6.47 11.33 5.87
N TYR A 107 -5.98 10.09 6.03
CA TYR A 107 -6.55 8.92 5.38
C TYR A 107 -6.90 7.86 6.42
N LEU A 108 -8.08 7.26 6.27
CA LEU A 108 -8.53 6.14 7.10
C LEU A 108 -7.87 4.84 6.60
N GLY A 109 -6.78 4.45 7.24
CA GLY A 109 -6.06 3.21 6.95
C GLY A 109 -4.93 3.34 5.95
N VAL A 110 -4.42 2.20 5.53
CA VAL A 110 -3.34 2.03 4.53
C VAL A 110 -3.90 1.43 3.25
N GLY A 111 -3.16 1.53 2.15
CA GLY A 111 -3.59 1.06 0.84
C GLY A 111 -3.87 2.20 -0.13
N VAL A 112 -4.70 1.92 -1.13
CA VAL A 112 -5.26 2.92 -2.04
C VAL A 112 -6.42 3.60 -1.33
N ARG A 113 -6.34 4.91 -1.14
CA ARG A 113 -7.32 5.70 -0.37
C ARG A 113 -7.70 6.98 -1.08
N PHE A 114 -8.93 7.39 -0.84
CA PHE A 114 -9.43 8.71 -1.22
C PHE A 114 -9.58 9.56 0.03
N GLY A 115 -9.01 10.75 0.01
CA GLY A 115 -9.17 11.73 1.08
C GLY A 115 -10.52 12.44 1.00
N LEU A 116 -11.01 12.94 2.14
CA LEU A 116 -12.22 13.75 2.19
C LEU A 116 -12.08 15.07 1.41
N ASP A 117 -10.84 15.50 1.18
CA ASP A 117 -10.47 16.67 0.38
C ASP A 117 -10.37 16.37 -1.13
N GLY A 118 -10.79 15.19 -1.57
CA GLY A 118 -10.72 14.76 -2.96
C GLY A 118 -9.32 14.31 -3.40
N SER A 119 -8.32 14.30 -2.51
CA SER A 119 -6.99 13.77 -2.80
C SER A 119 -7.03 12.23 -2.91
N MET A 120 -6.03 11.68 -3.58
CA MET A 120 -5.84 10.22 -3.68
C MET A 120 -4.52 9.84 -3.03
N ALA A 121 -4.45 8.67 -2.40
CA ALA A 121 -3.24 8.25 -1.71
C ALA A 121 -2.89 6.78 -1.93
N TYR A 122 -1.57 6.52 -2.02
CA TYR A 122 -0.96 5.19 -1.90
C TYR A 122 -0.14 5.14 -0.61
N THR A 123 -0.75 4.63 0.45
CA THR A 123 -0.12 4.58 1.78
C THR A 123 0.23 3.16 2.17
N THR A 124 1.47 2.94 2.58
CA THR A 124 1.94 1.65 3.12
C THR A 124 2.01 1.67 4.65
N SER A 125 1.98 2.88 5.24
CA SER A 125 2.04 3.11 6.69
C SER A 125 1.49 4.50 7.01
N PHE A 126 1.32 4.79 8.30
CA PHE A 126 0.92 6.11 8.80
C PHE A 126 2.09 7.09 8.99
N ALA A 127 3.29 6.72 8.53
CA ALA A 127 4.51 7.49 8.71
C ALA A 127 4.65 8.62 7.67
N ASN A 128 5.89 8.91 7.30
CA ASN A 128 6.24 9.95 6.34
C ASN A 128 5.63 9.68 4.96
N ALA A 129 5.18 10.73 4.34
CA ALA A 129 4.60 10.72 3.01
C ALA A 129 5.01 11.96 2.21
N VAL A 130 4.88 11.85 0.91
CA VAL A 130 5.05 12.94 -0.05
C VAL A 130 3.68 13.32 -0.59
N GLU A 131 3.40 14.59 -0.62
CA GLU A 131 2.24 15.17 -1.28
C GLU A 131 2.69 15.84 -2.59
N VAL A 132 2.18 15.37 -3.70
CA VAL A 132 2.40 15.95 -5.02
C VAL A 132 1.10 16.56 -5.50
N THR A 133 1.15 17.85 -5.84
CA THR A 133 0.03 18.57 -6.44
C THR A 133 0.36 18.81 -7.91
N PRO A 134 -0.33 18.17 -8.85
CA PRO A 134 -0.17 18.45 -10.27
C PRO A 134 -0.79 19.82 -10.63
N LYS A 135 -0.36 20.42 -11.74
CA LYS A 135 -0.94 21.67 -12.28
C LYS A 135 -2.41 21.50 -12.65
N VAL A 136 -2.78 20.31 -13.10
CA VAL A 136 -4.16 19.95 -13.44
C VAL A 136 -4.45 18.57 -12.83
N GLY A 137 -5.56 18.46 -12.10
CA GLY A 137 -6.02 17.22 -11.50
C GLY A 137 -5.98 17.23 -9.98
N ARG A 138 -5.97 16.04 -9.39
CA ARG A 138 -6.09 15.84 -7.94
C ARG A 138 -4.73 15.75 -7.29
N THR A 139 -4.61 16.30 -6.09
CA THR A 139 -3.47 16.08 -5.21
C THR A 139 -3.31 14.60 -4.91
N PHE A 140 -2.07 14.13 -4.94
CA PHE A 140 -1.71 12.75 -4.72
C PHE A 140 -0.72 12.62 -3.58
N VAL A 141 -0.98 11.68 -2.65
CA VAL A 141 -0.12 11.44 -1.50
C VAL A 141 0.40 10.02 -1.54
N PHE A 142 1.68 9.80 -1.26
CA PHE A 142 2.25 8.47 -1.20
C PHE A 142 3.30 8.34 -0.10
N SER A 143 3.35 7.16 0.52
CA SER A 143 4.35 6.86 1.56
C SER A 143 5.76 6.84 0.98
N SER A 144 6.71 7.44 1.68
CA SER A 144 8.13 7.41 1.35
C SER A 144 8.98 7.36 2.61
N LYS A 145 10.16 6.75 2.52
CA LYS A 145 11.20 6.79 3.55
C LYS A 145 12.01 8.09 3.49
N ASN A 146 12.16 8.65 2.29
CA ASN A 146 12.99 9.82 2.01
C ASN A 146 12.18 10.94 1.31
N PRO A 147 11.14 11.50 1.96
CA PRO A 147 10.26 12.49 1.34
C PRO A 147 11.00 13.78 0.93
N ASP A 148 11.99 14.18 1.70
CA ASP A 148 12.76 15.40 1.43
C ASP A 148 13.58 15.24 0.14
N LEU A 149 14.26 14.10 -0.05
CA LEU A 149 15.03 13.81 -1.25
C LEU A 149 14.14 13.73 -2.51
N ILE A 150 12.97 13.11 -2.41
CA ILE A 150 12.03 13.05 -3.53
C ILE A 150 11.59 14.44 -3.96
N CYS A 151 11.25 15.31 -2.99
CA CYS A 151 10.85 16.69 -3.32
C CYS A 151 12.00 17.51 -3.90
N GLU A 152 13.23 17.28 -3.46
CA GLU A 152 14.43 17.93 -4.03
C GLU A 152 14.66 17.52 -5.48
N LEU A 153 14.61 16.20 -5.78
CA LEU A 153 14.76 15.68 -7.13
C LEU A 153 13.67 16.24 -8.06
N ILE A 154 12.42 16.26 -7.61
CA ILE A 154 11.31 16.85 -8.40
C ILE A 154 11.58 18.34 -8.64
N ALA A 155 11.98 19.10 -7.62
CA ALA A 155 12.26 20.53 -7.76
C ALA A 155 13.42 20.85 -8.71
N THR A 156 14.45 19.99 -8.74
CA THR A 156 15.59 20.12 -9.66
C THR A 156 15.20 19.85 -11.10
N SER A 157 14.31 18.88 -11.32
CA SER A 157 13.86 18.50 -12.68
C SER A 157 12.84 19.48 -13.29
N ILE A 158 12.27 20.39 -12.50
CA ILE A 158 11.31 21.40 -12.99
C ILE A 158 12.01 22.71 -13.39
N ARG A 159 13.27 22.90 -13.00
CA ARG A 159 14.08 24.07 -13.38
C ARG A 159 14.64 23.91 -14.79
#